data_4f736348314d82552c4e66cf24167382
#
_entry.id   4f736348314d82552c4e66cf24167382
#
_cell.length_a   1.000
_cell.length_b   1.000
_cell.length_c   1.000
_cell.angle_alpha   90.00
_cell.angle_beta   90.00
_cell.angle_gamma   90.00
#
_symmetry.space_group_name_H-M   'P 1'
#
loop_
_entity.id
_entity.type
_entity.pdbx_description
1 polymer ?
#
loop_
_entity_poly.entity_id
_entity_poly.type
_entity_poly.pdbx_seq_one_letter_code
_entity_poly.pdbx_strand_id
1 'polypeptide(L)'
;MNRILTILVCLTATCCIHAQGGKNEKMDRFIDQLISKMTLEEKIGQLNLPSAGDITTGQATSSNIADKIRKGQVGGLFNIKGVTKIRDVQRIAVEESRLKIPLLFGMDVIHGYETVFPIPLGLAATWNMEAIEQSARIAAIEASADGICWTFSPMVDISQDARWGRVSEGNGEDPFLSGEIAKAMVR
;
A
#
# COMPACT_ATOMS: atom_id res chain seq x y z
N MET A 1 -46.22 13.43 -30.15
CA MET A 1 -45.81 13.33 -28.72
C MET A 1 -44.63 12.39 -28.45
N ASN A 2 -44.34 11.40 -29.32
CA ASN A 2 -43.27 10.41 -29.06
C ASN A 2 -41.83 10.80 -29.49
N ARG A 3 -41.67 11.81 -30.36
CA ARG A 3 -40.29 12.20 -30.79
C ARG A 3 -39.57 13.16 -29.83
N ILE A 4 -40.31 13.97 -29.08
CA ILE A 4 -39.74 14.88 -28.07
C ILE A 4 -39.28 14.13 -26.85
N LEU A 5 -39.98 13.06 -26.46
CA LEU A 5 -39.61 12.23 -25.32
C LEU A 5 -38.32 11.42 -25.58
N THR A 6 -38.10 10.95 -26.81
CA THR A 6 -36.88 10.22 -27.19
C THR A 6 -35.63 11.11 -27.18
N ILE A 7 -35.76 12.41 -27.59
CA ILE A 7 -34.65 13.36 -27.55
C ILE A 7 -34.27 13.74 -26.09
N LEU A 8 -35.26 13.84 -25.20
CA LEU A 8 -35.01 14.17 -23.80
C LEU A 8 -34.31 13.03 -23.06
N VAL A 9 -34.64 11.77 -23.37
CA VAL A 9 -33.96 10.59 -22.79
C VAL A 9 -32.52 10.44 -23.31
N CYS A 10 -32.23 10.78 -24.56
CA CYS A 10 -30.88 10.79 -25.10
C CYS A 10 -30.00 11.90 -24.52
N LEU A 11 -30.57 13.07 -24.18
CA LEU A 11 -29.78 14.16 -23.54
C LEU A 11 -29.44 13.87 -22.08
N THR A 12 -30.26 13.13 -21.35
CA THR A 12 -29.97 12.75 -19.96
C THR A 12 -28.98 11.59 -19.85
N ALA A 13 -28.89 10.72 -20.86
CA ALA A 13 -27.91 9.63 -20.91
C ALA A 13 -26.47 10.12 -21.17
N THR A 14 -26.30 11.28 -21.79
CA THR A 14 -24.97 11.84 -22.12
C THR A 14 -24.31 12.54 -20.91
N CYS A 15 -25.05 12.88 -19.86
CA CYS A 15 -24.51 13.54 -18.66
C CYS A 15 -23.88 12.60 -17.63
N CYS A 16 -24.03 11.27 -17.74
CA CYS A 16 -23.51 10.33 -16.75
C CYS A 16 -22.14 9.71 -17.07
N ILE A 17 -21.48 10.12 -18.17
CA ILE A 17 -20.20 9.51 -18.61
C ILE A 17 -18.96 10.35 -18.22
N HIS A 18 -19.10 11.43 -17.47
CA HIS A 18 -17.96 12.30 -17.10
C HIS A 18 -17.55 12.22 -15.63
N ALA A 19 -17.75 11.06 -14.98
CA ALA A 19 -17.14 10.74 -13.69
C ALA A 19 -15.92 9.82 -13.84
N GLN A 20 -15.18 9.93 -14.92
CA GLN A 20 -13.79 9.46 -14.97
C GLN A 20 -12.93 10.58 -14.38
N GLY A 21 -12.24 10.28 -13.27
CA GLY A 21 -11.35 11.21 -12.59
C GLY A 21 -10.49 11.96 -13.59
N GLY A 22 -10.58 13.28 -13.59
CA GLY A 22 -9.89 14.12 -14.55
C GLY A 22 -8.40 13.75 -14.57
N LYS A 23 -7.88 13.36 -15.74
CA LYS A 23 -6.45 13.16 -15.95
C LYS A 23 -5.73 14.39 -15.39
N ASN A 24 -4.86 14.18 -14.41
CA ASN A 24 -4.02 15.26 -13.92
C ASN A 24 -2.85 15.45 -14.89
N GLU A 25 -3.11 16.13 -16.01
CA GLU A 25 -2.13 16.34 -17.07
C GLU A 25 -0.80 16.95 -16.58
N LYS A 26 -0.83 17.68 -15.48
CA LYS A 26 0.38 18.23 -14.89
C LYS A 26 1.21 17.12 -14.22
N MET A 27 0.55 16.19 -13.54
CA MET A 27 1.20 15.04 -12.93
C MET A 27 1.72 14.07 -13.99
N ASP A 28 0.92 13.78 -15.02
CA ASP A 28 1.30 12.90 -16.13
C ASP A 28 2.56 13.44 -16.83
N ARG A 29 2.57 14.73 -17.17
CA ARG A 29 3.74 15.40 -17.78
C ARG A 29 4.98 15.34 -16.87
N PHE A 30 4.81 15.53 -15.56
CA PHE A 30 5.92 15.43 -14.63
C PHE A 30 6.49 14.00 -14.59
N ILE A 31 5.62 12.99 -14.53
CA ILE A 31 6.01 11.57 -14.52
C ILE A 31 6.75 11.22 -15.82
N ASP A 32 6.20 11.60 -16.98
CA ASP A 32 6.82 11.33 -18.29
C ASP A 32 8.21 11.99 -18.40
N GLN A 33 8.37 13.21 -17.93
CA GLN A 33 9.66 13.90 -17.89
C GLN A 33 10.65 13.22 -16.94
N LEU A 34 10.19 12.70 -15.80
CA LEU A 34 11.04 11.97 -14.89
C LEU A 34 11.48 10.64 -15.49
N ILE A 35 10.55 9.85 -16.02
CA ILE A 35 10.83 8.57 -16.67
C ILE A 35 11.79 8.72 -17.86
N SER A 36 11.68 9.80 -18.63
CA SER A 36 12.58 10.07 -19.77
C SER A 36 14.04 10.32 -19.36
N LYS A 37 14.27 10.78 -18.13
CA LYS A 37 15.61 11.00 -17.56
C LYS A 37 16.23 9.76 -16.93
N MET A 38 15.43 8.70 -16.69
CA MET A 38 15.88 7.49 -16.01
C MET A 38 16.62 6.55 -16.94
N THR A 39 17.70 5.96 -16.45
CA THR A 39 18.34 4.81 -17.09
C THR A 39 17.47 3.56 -16.95
N LEU A 40 17.76 2.50 -17.69
CA LEU A 40 17.05 1.22 -17.55
C LEU A 40 17.21 0.66 -16.13
N GLU A 41 18.43 0.73 -15.57
CA GLU A 41 18.74 0.26 -14.22
C GLU A 41 17.92 1.02 -13.15
N GLU A 42 17.77 2.34 -13.32
CA GLU A 42 16.97 3.15 -12.40
C GLU A 42 15.47 2.85 -12.53
N LYS A 43 14.97 2.57 -13.74
CA LYS A 43 13.57 2.13 -13.95
C LYS A 43 13.31 0.79 -13.26
N ILE A 44 14.20 -0.18 -13.42
CA ILE A 44 14.14 -1.47 -12.74
C ILE A 44 14.25 -1.28 -11.22
N GLY A 45 15.13 -0.37 -10.78
CA GLY A 45 15.33 -0.02 -9.38
C GLY A 45 14.05 0.46 -8.69
N GLN A 46 13.20 1.24 -9.38
CA GLN A 46 11.92 1.69 -8.82
C GLN A 46 10.94 0.54 -8.52
N LEU A 47 11.11 -0.62 -9.13
CA LEU A 47 10.31 -1.83 -8.86
C LEU A 47 10.92 -2.72 -7.76
N ASN A 48 12.09 -2.36 -7.26
CA ASN A 48 12.81 -3.14 -6.25
C ASN A 48 12.48 -2.68 -4.84
N LEU A 49 11.92 -3.61 -4.03
CA LEU A 49 11.54 -3.41 -2.62
C LEU A 49 12.30 -4.40 -1.72
N PRO A 50 13.60 -4.22 -1.50
CA PRO A 50 14.37 -5.11 -0.64
C PRO A 50 14.01 -4.94 0.83
N SER A 51 14.20 -6.01 1.62
CA SER A 51 14.10 -5.92 3.08
C SER A 51 15.29 -5.15 3.65
N ALA A 52 15.02 -4.24 4.58
CA ALA A 52 16.05 -3.50 5.31
C ALA A 52 16.66 -4.29 6.49
N GLY A 53 16.09 -5.45 6.83
CA GLY A 53 16.71 -6.39 7.75
C GLY A 53 16.51 -6.14 9.25
N ASP A 54 15.59 -5.27 9.64
CA ASP A 54 15.33 -5.01 11.06
C ASP A 54 14.49 -6.11 11.74
N ILE A 55 13.73 -6.88 10.98
CA ILE A 55 12.94 -8.02 11.47
C ILE A 55 13.24 -9.22 10.61
N THR A 56 13.91 -10.20 11.20
CA THR A 56 14.35 -11.43 10.53
C THR A 56 13.36 -12.57 10.76
N THR A 57 12.24 -12.54 10.07
CA THR A 57 11.41 -13.74 9.93
C THR A 57 11.39 -14.15 8.47
N GLY A 58 12.31 -15.04 8.10
CA GLY A 58 12.27 -15.74 6.81
C GLY A 58 12.67 -14.93 5.57
N GLN A 59 13.20 -13.72 5.69
CA GLN A 59 13.63 -12.89 4.55
C GLN A 59 15.14 -12.63 4.54
N ALA A 60 15.73 -12.65 3.33
CA ALA A 60 17.14 -12.32 3.16
C ALA A 60 17.38 -10.83 3.38
N THR A 61 18.29 -10.48 4.29
CA THR A 61 18.79 -9.11 4.45
C THR A 61 19.63 -8.70 3.27
N SER A 62 19.40 -7.50 2.74
CA SER A 62 20.23 -6.96 1.65
C SER A 62 21.47 -6.27 2.19
N SER A 63 22.66 -6.81 1.88
CA SER A 63 23.91 -6.10 2.11
C SER A 63 24.05 -4.87 1.20
N ASN A 64 24.70 -3.80 1.67
CA ASN A 64 25.00 -2.57 0.90
C ASN A 64 23.76 -1.80 0.42
N ILE A 65 22.69 -1.75 1.22
CA ILE A 65 21.44 -1.07 0.84
C ILE A 65 21.67 0.42 0.53
N ALA A 66 22.51 1.12 1.30
CA ALA A 66 22.81 2.53 1.10
C ALA A 66 23.43 2.79 -0.28
N ASP A 67 24.34 1.94 -0.75
CA ASP A 67 24.94 2.08 -2.07
C ASP A 67 23.95 1.80 -3.20
N LYS A 68 23.04 0.84 -3.01
CA LYS A 68 21.96 0.58 -3.96
C LYS A 68 21.00 1.77 -4.08
N ILE A 69 20.70 2.43 -2.96
CA ILE A 69 19.86 3.65 -2.95
C ILE A 69 20.56 4.78 -3.70
N ARG A 70 21.85 5.06 -3.43
CA ARG A 70 22.64 6.07 -4.16
C ARG A 70 22.64 5.85 -5.67
N LYS A 71 22.67 4.60 -6.09
CA LYS A 71 22.66 4.19 -7.51
C LYS A 71 21.26 4.16 -8.13
N GLY A 72 20.20 4.49 -7.38
CA GLY A 72 18.82 4.43 -7.87
C GLY A 72 18.28 3.01 -8.13
N GLN A 73 18.86 2.00 -7.47
CA GLN A 73 18.52 0.59 -7.65
C GLN A 73 17.43 0.09 -6.66
N VAL A 74 16.79 1.02 -5.94
CA VAL A 74 15.79 0.74 -4.92
C VAL A 74 14.69 1.78 -5.01
N GLY A 75 13.42 1.35 -5.10
CA GLY A 75 12.24 2.20 -5.12
C GLY A 75 11.57 2.32 -3.76
N GLY A 76 11.82 1.36 -2.87
CA GLY A 76 11.31 1.36 -1.51
C GLY A 76 12.05 0.38 -0.62
N LEU A 77 11.74 0.38 0.66
CA LEU A 77 12.27 -0.59 1.63
C LEU A 77 11.14 -1.26 2.38
N PHE A 78 11.31 -2.55 2.60
CA PHE A 78 10.40 -3.37 3.37
C PHE A 78 11.00 -3.68 4.75
N ASN A 79 10.16 -3.69 5.80
CA ASN A 79 10.56 -4.04 7.17
C ASN A 79 11.71 -3.20 7.74
N ILE A 80 11.62 -1.87 7.59
CA ILE A 80 12.44 -0.93 8.35
C ILE A 80 11.57 -0.26 9.41
N LYS A 81 12.05 -0.16 10.64
CA LYS A 81 11.32 0.42 11.76
C LYS A 81 12.18 1.49 12.45
N GLY A 82 11.53 2.55 12.89
CA GLY A 82 12.13 3.64 13.64
C GLY A 82 12.34 4.91 12.81
N VAL A 83 11.74 6.01 13.28
CA VAL A 83 11.74 7.34 12.63
C VAL A 83 13.15 7.76 12.22
N THR A 84 14.14 7.60 13.10
CA THR A 84 15.52 8.03 12.82
C THR A 84 16.11 7.25 11.66
N LYS A 85 15.97 5.91 11.66
CA LYS A 85 16.49 5.07 10.59
C LYS A 85 15.82 5.38 9.24
N ILE A 86 14.49 5.50 9.25
CA ILE A 86 13.71 5.84 8.06
C ILE A 86 14.13 7.19 7.50
N ARG A 87 14.31 8.20 8.37
CA ARG A 87 14.76 9.53 7.97
C ARG A 87 16.18 9.52 7.40
N ASP A 88 17.11 8.78 8.02
CA ASP A 88 18.50 8.69 7.53
C ASP A 88 18.57 8.02 6.17
N VAL A 89 17.81 6.95 5.96
CA VAL A 89 17.75 6.26 4.67
C VAL A 89 17.06 7.12 3.61
N GLN A 90 15.96 7.80 3.97
CA GLN A 90 15.29 8.72 3.05
C GLN A 90 16.22 9.88 2.62
N ARG A 91 17.05 10.38 3.54
CA ARG A 91 18.05 11.42 3.23
C ARG A 91 19.01 10.95 2.15
N ILE A 92 19.53 9.72 2.22
CA ILE A 92 20.38 9.14 1.17
C ILE A 92 19.67 9.19 -0.19
N ALA A 93 18.38 8.81 -0.25
CA ALA A 93 17.63 8.81 -1.50
C ALA A 93 17.46 10.22 -2.08
N VAL A 94 17.08 11.20 -1.25
CA VAL A 94 16.74 12.56 -1.74
C VAL A 94 17.93 13.50 -1.87
N GLU A 95 19.04 13.24 -1.19
CA GLU A 95 20.22 14.11 -1.22
C GLU A 95 21.36 13.52 -2.04
N GLU A 96 21.60 12.20 -1.95
CA GLU A 96 22.80 11.55 -2.48
C GLU A 96 22.54 10.77 -3.79
N SER A 97 21.27 10.46 -4.15
CA SER A 97 20.96 9.82 -5.42
C SER A 97 20.84 10.83 -6.57
N ARG A 98 21.07 10.38 -7.81
CA ARG A 98 21.05 11.25 -9.00
C ARG A 98 19.68 11.89 -9.28
N LEU A 99 18.60 11.12 -9.14
CA LEU A 99 17.25 11.57 -9.47
C LEU A 99 16.47 12.11 -8.26
N LYS A 100 17.00 11.92 -7.06
CA LYS A 100 16.42 12.41 -5.80
C LYS A 100 14.97 11.97 -5.57
N ILE A 101 14.63 10.76 -6.03
CA ILE A 101 13.31 10.17 -5.87
C ILE A 101 13.20 9.63 -4.44
N PRO A 102 12.18 10.04 -3.66
CA PRO A 102 11.95 9.49 -2.33
C PRO A 102 11.62 7.99 -2.37
N LEU A 103 12.04 7.26 -1.34
CA LEU A 103 11.69 5.86 -1.17
C LEU A 103 10.29 5.70 -0.57
N LEU A 104 9.61 4.60 -0.94
CA LEU A 104 8.46 4.10 -0.23
C LEU A 104 8.90 3.17 0.91
N PHE A 105 8.26 3.30 2.07
CA PHE A 105 8.52 2.43 3.22
C PHE A 105 7.31 1.55 3.48
N GLY A 106 7.48 0.24 3.28
CA GLY A 106 6.44 -0.75 3.39
C GLY A 106 6.60 -1.66 4.62
N MET A 107 5.48 -2.05 5.22
CA MET A 107 5.44 -3.04 6.31
C MET A 107 4.08 -3.76 6.30
N ASP A 108 4.04 -4.99 6.81
CA ASP A 108 2.83 -5.80 6.79
C ASP A 108 1.70 -5.21 7.66
N VAL A 109 1.98 -4.82 8.88
CA VAL A 109 1.02 -4.21 9.83
C VAL A 109 -0.31 -4.99 9.90
N ILE A 110 -0.26 -6.33 9.97
CA ILE A 110 -1.43 -7.20 9.77
C ILE A 110 -2.41 -7.14 10.94
N HIS A 111 -1.92 -7.03 12.17
CA HIS A 111 -2.77 -6.93 13.38
C HIS A 111 -2.22 -5.93 14.40
N GLY A 112 -1.87 -4.75 13.94
CA GLY A 112 -1.33 -3.65 14.73
C GLY A 112 0.12 -3.33 14.36
N TYR A 113 0.64 -2.26 14.92
CA TYR A 113 2.01 -1.79 14.72
C TYR A 113 2.78 -1.78 16.06
N GLU A 114 2.60 -0.77 16.91
CA GLU A 114 3.07 -0.78 18.30
C GLU A 114 2.03 -1.45 19.23
N THR A 115 0.76 -1.07 19.05
CA THR A 115 -0.36 -1.74 19.71
C THR A 115 -0.70 -3.04 18.98
N VAL A 116 -0.58 -4.17 19.67
CA VAL A 116 -0.90 -5.49 19.13
C VAL A 116 -2.38 -5.78 19.32
N PHE A 117 -3.08 -6.04 18.23
CA PHE A 117 -4.48 -6.47 18.21
C PHE A 117 -4.59 -7.99 18.03
N PRO A 118 -5.76 -8.59 18.24
CA PRO A 118 -5.99 -9.99 17.86
C PRO A 118 -5.65 -10.24 16.40
N ILE A 119 -5.24 -11.47 16.07
CA ILE A 119 -5.01 -11.85 14.67
C ILE A 119 -6.28 -11.62 13.82
N PRO A 120 -6.16 -11.39 12.51
CA PRO A 120 -7.30 -11.10 11.65
C PRO A 120 -8.44 -12.11 11.76
N LEU A 121 -8.14 -13.40 11.85
CA LEU A 121 -9.14 -14.45 12.07
C LEU A 121 -9.91 -14.26 13.39
N GLY A 122 -9.23 -13.83 14.45
CA GLY A 122 -9.85 -13.52 15.75
C GLY A 122 -10.69 -12.23 15.68
N LEU A 123 -10.25 -11.20 14.99
CA LEU A 123 -11.02 -9.99 14.74
C LEU A 123 -12.27 -10.29 13.92
N ALA A 124 -12.16 -11.08 12.86
CA ALA A 124 -13.28 -11.50 12.03
C ALA A 124 -14.36 -12.23 12.83
N ALA A 125 -13.95 -13.11 13.77
CA ALA A 125 -14.87 -13.84 14.63
C ALA A 125 -15.69 -12.95 15.59
N THR A 126 -15.30 -11.69 15.79
CA THR A 126 -16.09 -10.73 16.59
C THR A 126 -17.33 -10.21 15.87
N TRP A 127 -17.35 -10.22 14.54
CA TRP A 127 -18.39 -9.60 13.69
C TRP A 127 -18.61 -8.10 14.00
N ASN A 128 -17.66 -7.45 14.67
CA ASN A 128 -17.74 -6.05 15.06
C ASN A 128 -16.91 -5.18 14.12
N MET A 129 -17.55 -4.67 13.07
CA MET A 129 -16.89 -3.84 12.04
C MET A 129 -16.31 -2.55 12.60
N GLU A 130 -16.94 -1.96 13.63
CA GLU A 130 -16.44 -0.74 14.28
C GLU A 130 -15.12 -1.01 15.01
N ALA A 131 -15.03 -2.08 15.77
CA ALA A 131 -13.79 -2.47 16.45
C ALA A 131 -12.68 -2.80 15.44
N ILE A 132 -13.00 -3.44 14.31
CA ILE A 132 -12.07 -3.74 13.23
C ILE A 132 -11.56 -2.45 12.58
N GLU A 133 -12.44 -1.50 12.25
CA GLU A 133 -12.05 -0.19 11.71
C GLU A 133 -11.15 0.57 12.68
N GLN A 134 -11.49 0.59 13.98
CA GLN A 134 -10.68 1.26 14.99
C GLN A 134 -9.31 0.63 15.16
N SER A 135 -9.19 -0.70 15.10
CA SER A 135 -7.89 -1.38 15.18
C SER A 135 -6.98 -1.00 13.99
N ALA A 136 -7.54 -0.95 12.79
CA ALA A 136 -6.83 -0.52 11.59
C ALA A 136 -6.43 0.96 11.67
N ARG A 137 -7.31 1.83 12.18
CA ARG A 137 -7.05 3.26 12.38
C ARG A 137 -5.88 3.50 13.35
N ILE A 138 -5.86 2.80 14.47
CA ILE A 138 -4.78 2.92 15.46
C ILE A 138 -3.47 2.44 14.85
N ALA A 139 -3.47 1.29 14.19
CA ALA A 139 -2.29 0.75 13.51
C ALA A 139 -1.74 1.71 12.43
N ALA A 140 -2.62 2.34 11.65
CA ALA A 140 -2.25 3.32 10.64
C ALA A 140 -1.64 4.58 11.24
N ILE A 141 -2.20 5.09 12.34
CA ILE A 141 -1.67 6.26 13.07
C ILE A 141 -0.25 5.97 13.57
N GLU A 142 -0.06 4.83 14.22
CA GLU A 142 1.24 4.43 14.78
C GLU A 142 2.28 4.20 13.68
N ALA A 143 1.94 3.45 12.64
CA ALA A 143 2.82 3.18 11.51
C ALA A 143 3.20 4.45 10.75
N SER A 144 2.24 5.35 10.51
CA SER A 144 2.49 6.63 9.84
C SER A 144 3.38 7.55 10.68
N ALA A 145 3.21 7.56 12.01
CA ALA A 145 4.06 8.34 12.91
C ALA A 145 5.53 7.87 12.86
N ASP A 146 5.76 6.60 12.59
CA ASP A 146 7.11 6.04 12.41
C ASP A 146 7.66 6.20 10.99
N GLY A 147 6.85 6.68 10.04
CA GLY A 147 7.25 6.94 8.65
C GLY A 147 6.90 5.85 7.66
N ILE A 148 6.14 4.84 8.06
CA ILE A 148 5.61 3.82 7.14
C ILE A 148 4.49 4.46 6.31
N CYS A 149 4.60 4.35 5.00
CA CYS A 149 3.64 4.94 4.05
C CYS A 149 2.93 3.90 3.17
N TRP A 150 3.23 2.63 3.35
CA TRP A 150 2.64 1.53 2.61
C TRP A 150 2.45 0.32 3.51
N THR A 151 1.21 -0.15 3.68
CA THR A 151 0.88 -1.39 4.39
C THR A 151 0.39 -2.45 3.42
N PHE A 152 0.64 -3.73 3.77
CA PHE A 152 0.18 -4.89 3.01
C PHE A 152 -1.07 -5.53 3.61
N SER A 153 -1.63 -4.96 4.68
CA SER A 153 -2.94 -5.33 5.22
C SER A 153 -4.06 -4.49 4.59
N PRO A 154 -5.32 -4.96 4.58
CA PRO A 154 -5.77 -6.28 5.05
C PRO A 154 -5.39 -7.39 4.07
N MET A 155 -5.13 -8.60 4.61
CA MET A 155 -5.04 -9.80 3.82
C MET A 155 -6.46 -10.32 3.51
N VAL A 156 -6.79 -10.46 2.22
CA VAL A 156 -8.16 -10.75 1.76
C VAL A 156 -8.30 -12.09 1.03
N ASP A 157 -7.27 -12.93 1.12
CA ASP A 157 -7.34 -14.30 0.62
C ASP A 157 -8.37 -15.10 1.41
N ILE A 158 -9.16 -15.90 0.69
CA ILE A 158 -10.22 -16.71 1.29
C ILE A 158 -9.64 -18.05 1.73
N SER A 159 -9.75 -18.34 3.02
CA SER A 159 -9.24 -19.58 3.62
C SER A 159 -10.23 -20.73 3.39
N GLN A 160 -9.93 -21.60 2.43
CA GLN A 160 -10.76 -22.78 2.13
C GLN A 160 -10.29 -24.05 2.85
N ASP A 161 -9.09 -24.05 3.40
CA ASP A 161 -8.50 -25.21 4.07
C ASP A 161 -7.72 -24.74 5.30
N ALA A 162 -8.07 -25.25 6.49
CA ALA A 162 -7.43 -24.92 7.75
C ALA A 162 -5.94 -25.32 7.82
N ARG A 163 -5.47 -26.16 6.89
CA ARG A 163 -4.05 -26.53 6.77
C ARG A 163 -3.20 -25.50 6.07
N TRP A 164 -3.82 -24.50 5.44
CA TRP A 164 -3.09 -23.41 4.81
C TRP A 164 -2.30 -22.59 5.85
N GLY A 165 -1.00 -22.43 5.64
CA GLY A 165 -0.08 -21.84 6.61
C GLY A 165 -0.36 -20.39 7.00
N ARG A 166 -1.17 -19.65 6.20
CA ARG A 166 -1.53 -18.26 6.43
C ARG A 166 -2.98 -18.04 6.86
N VAL A 167 -3.65 -19.10 7.32
CA VAL A 167 -5.06 -19.05 7.74
C VAL A 167 -5.34 -17.99 8.83
N SER A 168 -4.37 -17.76 9.72
CA SER A 168 -4.46 -16.80 10.82
C SER A 168 -4.42 -15.33 10.38
N GLU A 169 -3.88 -15.06 9.19
CA GLU A 169 -3.72 -13.71 8.66
C GLU A 169 -4.98 -13.22 7.91
N GLY A 170 -5.86 -14.13 7.50
CA GLY A 170 -7.07 -13.83 6.76
C GLY A 170 -8.31 -13.75 7.63
N ASN A 171 -9.45 -13.46 7.01
CA ASN A 171 -10.74 -13.21 7.68
C ASN A 171 -11.65 -14.44 7.70
N GLY A 172 -11.14 -15.62 7.34
CA GLY A 172 -11.89 -16.87 7.30
C GLY A 172 -12.30 -17.32 5.90
N GLU A 173 -13.37 -18.14 5.82
CA GLU A 173 -13.79 -18.82 4.59
C GLU A 173 -14.88 -18.08 3.80
N ASP A 174 -15.54 -17.07 4.42
CA ASP A 174 -16.64 -16.34 3.81
C ASP A 174 -16.15 -15.12 3.02
N PRO A 175 -16.30 -15.10 1.69
CA PRO A 175 -15.85 -13.97 0.86
C PRO A 175 -16.67 -12.69 1.11
N PHE A 176 -17.92 -12.79 1.53
CA PHE A 176 -18.74 -11.61 1.85
C PHE A 176 -18.22 -10.94 3.12
N LEU A 177 -18.03 -11.70 4.20
CA LEU A 177 -17.49 -11.20 5.46
C LEU A 177 -16.08 -10.59 5.24
N SER A 178 -15.22 -11.30 4.51
CA SER A 178 -13.88 -10.80 4.20
C SER A 178 -13.93 -9.47 3.42
N GLY A 179 -14.87 -9.32 2.49
CA GLY A 179 -15.09 -8.08 1.75
C GLY A 179 -15.57 -6.92 2.63
N GLU A 180 -16.47 -7.16 3.59
CA GLU A 180 -16.94 -6.13 4.53
C GLU A 180 -15.83 -5.71 5.50
N ILE A 181 -15.03 -6.67 5.98
CA ILE A 181 -13.84 -6.39 6.82
C ILE A 181 -12.82 -5.56 6.04
N ALA A 182 -12.52 -5.93 4.80
CA ALA A 182 -11.60 -5.17 3.96
C ALA A 182 -12.06 -3.71 3.78
N LYS A 183 -13.35 -3.48 3.55
CA LYS A 183 -13.91 -2.12 3.48
C LYS A 183 -13.73 -1.34 4.79
N ALA A 184 -13.97 -1.99 5.94
CA ALA A 184 -13.81 -1.38 7.26
C ALA A 184 -12.34 -0.99 7.52
N MET A 185 -11.38 -1.85 7.16
CA MET A 185 -9.97 -1.61 7.40
C MET A 185 -9.33 -0.55 6.47
N VAL A 186 -9.93 -0.29 5.29
CA VAL A 186 -9.39 0.67 4.30
C VAL A 186 -9.97 2.10 4.50
N ARG A 187 -11.03 2.26 5.28
CA ARG A 187 -11.62 3.57 5.60
C ARG A 187 -10.79 4.38 6.59
#